data_af345dbe14403f38b43af522a3d2c94e
#
_entry.id   af345dbe14403f38b43af522a3d2c94e
#
_cell.length_a   1.000
_cell.length_b   1.000
_cell.length_c   1.000
_cell.angle_alpha   90.00
_cell.angle_beta   90.00
_cell.angle_gamma   90.00
#
_symmetry.space_group_name_H-M   'P 1'
#
loop_
_entity.id
_entity.type
_entity.pdbx_description
1 polymer ?
#
loop_
_entity_poly.entity_id
_entity_poly.type
_entity_poly.pdbx_seq_one_letter_code
_entity_poly.pdbx_strand_id
1 'polypeptide(L)'
;PEYRRVIQDLFMEYSDAVSKNEFDYGHTTAIQCQIQLKLGEEEPVKLKSRPLNPAQEASLKEQLAEWEKSGIIEKTQSPWAFPMVGVKKKDSDKLRWCVDYRLLNKKTVKDAYPLSSIESNLHKLQGAKIFSTLDSAGAYHAVEIHPESRECTAFTTPFGQFQFVRMPFGLSNAGACYSRLVALALQYLPGHFALAYLDDIVIFSDNISEHVKELRQVLDVHRQFGMKLKLSKCKVLQEQVEYLGHLVSEDGIRMVPSYVNKILEWPLPQTGKQLKQFLGFIGYYRGFIPDVAELTSEMNEMKKSAKVTWTPGTEEKFRKLKEKFSESPVRSYPDYKSEEPFILDTDFSSTSLAAVLSQRQNGEEKFIGAGARKCNKAEQNYPSHKGELAAVVMGLRKFEHILRYKPFILRTDSRCVQFLNSLKEVSGIYARWLNFIQGFQFEVVHRPGAKKQNAYALSRTEHDGDSEHVREEELDQEEDVYAVTDSEVEHWLVRNACKSK
;
A
#
# COMPACT_ATOMS: atom_id res chain seq x y z
N PRO A 1 -22.44 9.44 -24.99
CA PRO A 1 -22.16 10.69 -25.74
C PRO A 1 -22.56 11.93 -24.94
N GLU A 2 -23.74 11.92 -24.27
CA GLU A 2 -24.32 13.06 -23.56
C GLU A 2 -23.40 13.53 -22.39
N TYR A 3 -23.00 12.64 -21.53
CA TYR A 3 -22.13 12.97 -20.38
C TYR A 3 -20.73 13.43 -20.78
N ARG A 4 -20.21 13.03 -21.95
CA ARG A 4 -18.89 13.48 -22.44
C ARG A 4 -18.86 15.01 -22.59
N ARG A 5 -19.93 15.59 -23.10
CA ARG A 5 -20.03 17.04 -23.27
C ARG A 5 -20.12 17.75 -21.91
N VAL A 6 -20.92 17.21 -21.00
CA VAL A 6 -21.07 17.75 -19.64
C VAL A 6 -19.72 17.76 -18.90
N ILE A 7 -18.91 16.70 -19.03
CA ILE A 7 -17.58 16.63 -18.42
C ILE A 7 -16.59 17.58 -19.09
N GLN A 8 -16.65 17.73 -20.43
CA GLN A 8 -15.82 18.72 -21.13
C GLN A 8 -16.13 20.15 -20.66
N ASP A 9 -17.41 20.52 -20.61
CA ASP A 9 -17.85 21.84 -20.15
C ASP A 9 -17.43 22.06 -18.69
N LEU A 10 -17.56 21.04 -17.83
CA LEU A 10 -17.10 21.10 -16.44
C LEU A 10 -15.60 21.40 -16.34
N PHE A 11 -14.74 20.67 -17.02
CA PHE A 11 -13.30 20.94 -16.98
C PHE A 11 -12.90 22.26 -17.66
N MET A 12 -13.67 22.76 -18.61
CA MET A 12 -13.49 24.10 -19.16
C MET A 12 -13.78 25.19 -18.11
N GLU A 13 -14.87 25.04 -17.35
CA GLU A 13 -15.24 25.93 -16.24
C GLU A 13 -14.15 25.95 -15.14
N TYR A 14 -13.50 24.80 -14.88
CA TYR A 14 -12.43 24.62 -13.89
C TYR A 14 -11.04 24.61 -14.51
N SER A 15 -10.84 25.31 -15.62
CA SER A 15 -9.53 25.37 -16.32
C SER A 15 -8.39 25.94 -15.46
N ASP A 16 -8.71 26.69 -14.43
CA ASP A 16 -7.77 27.21 -13.41
C ASP A 16 -7.32 26.14 -12.41
N ALA A 17 -8.12 25.10 -12.16
CA ALA A 17 -7.77 23.92 -11.36
C ALA A 17 -7.08 22.82 -12.18
N VAL A 18 -6.81 23.07 -13.47
CA VAL A 18 -6.12 22.15 -14.36
C VAL A 18 -4.74 22.68 -14.71
N SER A 19 -3.76 21.81 -14.71
CA SER A 19 -2.38 22.13 -15.11
C SER A 19 -2.31 22.44 -16.62
N LYS A 20 -1.79 23.61 -16.96
CA LYS A 20 -1.64 24.09 -18.34
C LYS A 20 -0.39 23.56 -19.05
N ASN A 21 0.63 23.20 -18.28
CA ASN A 21 1.90 22.68 -18.76
C ASN A 21 2.59 21.81 -17.71
N GLU A 22 3.73 21.21 -18.06
CA GLU A 22 4.46 20.27 -17.20
C GLU A 22 4.94 20.88 -15.85
N PHE A 23 5.03 22.21 -15.75
CA PHE A 23 5.54 22.95 -14.59
C PHE A 23 4.46 23.75 -13.84
N ASP A 24 3.21 23.64 -14.25
CA ASP A 24 2.09 24.30 -13.59
C ASP A 24 1.51 23.39 -12.48
N TYR A 25 2.13 23.42 -11.32
CA TYR A 25 1.82 22.56 -10.18
C TYR A 25 0.77 23.12 -9.22
N GLY A 26 0.28 24.33 -9.46
CA GLY A 26 -0.56 25.05 -8.51
C GLY A 26 0.24 25.66 -7.36
N HIS A 27 -0.47 26.22 -6.39
CA HIS A 27 0.12 26.86 -5.22
C HIS A 27 -0.88 26.89 -4.06
N THR A 28 -0.59 26.18 -3.00
CA THR A 28 -1.38 26.23 -1.78
C THR A 28 -0.74 27.17 -0.75
N THR A 29 -1.60 27.93 -0.07
CA THR A 29 -1.23 28.72 1.11
C THR A 29 -1.77 28.10 2.40
N ALA A 30 -2.49 26.98 2.30
CA ALA A 30 -3.15 26.36 3.43
C ALA A 30 -2.19 25.70 4.43
N ILE A 31 -1.05 25.20 3.93
CA ILE A 31 0.00 24.60 4.75
C ILE A 31 1.38 24.91 4.20
N GLN A 32 2.40 24.77 5.05
CA GLN A 32 3.81 24.82 4.66
C GLN A 32 4.53 23.58 5.15
N CYS A 33 5.50 23.11 4.37
CA CYS A 33 6.35 21.97 4.75
C CYS A 33 7.50 22.48 5.64
N GLN A 34 7.57 22.03 6.87
CA GLN A 34 8.67 22.30 7.79
C GLN A 34 9.58 21.08 7.90
N ILE A 35 10.90 21.30 7.81
CA ILE A 35 11.92 20.27 8.00
C ILE A 35 12.50 20.44 9.39
N GLN A 36 12.05 19.60 10.32
CA GLN A 36 12.56 19.59 11.68
C GLN A 36 13.74 18.63 11.78
N LEU A 37 14.91 19.13 12.17
CA LEU A 37 16.09 18.30 12.41
C LEU A 37 16.06 17.71 13.81
N LYS A 38 16.65 16.52 13.97
CA LYS A 38 16.83 15.89 15.28
C LYS A 38 17.81 16.70 16.12
N LEU A 39 17.60 16.73 17.43
CA LEU A 39 18.49 17.43 18.36
C LEU A 39 19.95 16.95 18.20
N GLY A 40 20.86 17.90 18.01
CA GLY A 40 22.29 17.62 17.78
C GLY A 40 22.65 17.21 16.34
N GLU A 41 21.68 17.23 15.41
CA GLU A 41 21.90 16.90 13.99
C GLU A 41 21.82 18.12 13.07
N GLU A 42 21.91 19.34 13.65
CA GLU A 42 21.79 20.61 12.91
C GLU A 42 23.02 20.93 12.05
N GLU A 43 24.12 20.19 12.21
CA GLU A 43 25.35 20.40 11.43
C GLU A 43 25.06 20.16 9.93
N PRO A 44 25.40 21.14 9.06
CA PRO A 44 25.16 21.06 7.63
C PRO A 44 25.89 19.90 6.94
N VAL A 45 25.19 19.23 6.03
CA VAL A 45 25.76 18.17 5.18
C VAL A 45 26.27 18.79 3.88
N LYS A 46 27.53 18.55 3.55
CA LYS A 46 28.16 19.01 2.32
C LYS A 46 28.64 17.83 1.49
N LEU A 47 27.91 17.53 0.43
CA LEU A 47 28.26 16.49 -0.55
C LEU A 47 28.71 17.10 -1.87
N LYS A 48 29.65 16.44 -2.55
CA LYS A 48 30.11 16.85 -3.88
C LYS A 48 29.03 16.55 -4.93
N SER A 49 28.88 17.45 -5.91
CA SER A 49 28.07 17.19 -7.09
C SER A 49 28.61 16.00 -7.87
N ARG A 50 27.73 15.27 -8.54
CA ARG A 50 28.11 14.13 -9.38
C ARG A 50 28.53 14.63 -10.76
N PRO A 51 29.57 14.01 -11.40
CA PRO A 51 29.90 14.29 -12.78
C PRO A 51 28.71 14.02 -13.69
N LEU A 52 28.48 14.90 -14.66
CA LEU A 52 27.44 14.78 -15.66
C LEU A 52 28.08 14.71 -17.04
N ASN A 53 27.46 14.00 -17.97
CA ASN A 53 27.84 14.09 -19.38
C ASN A 53 27.17 15.33 -20.03
N PRO A 54 27.63 15.78 -21.23
CA PRO A 54 27.12 17.00 -21.86
C PRO A 54 25.61 17.01 -22.11
N ALA A 55 25.00 15.84 -22.42
CA ALA A 55 23.56 15.73 -22.61
C ALA A 55 22.79 15.89 -21.29
N GLN A 56 23.32 15.34 -20.20
CA GLN A 56 22.76 15.51 -18.87
C GLN A 56 22.89 16.97 -18.38
N GLU A 57 24.03 17.62 -18.65
CA GLU A 57 24.22 19.03 -18.30
C GLU A 57 23.22 19.93 -19.03
N ALA A 58 23.01 19.72 -20.32
CA ALA A 58 22.02 20.46 -21.11
C ALA A 58 20.60 20.27 -20.55
N SER A 59 20.20 19.02 -20.28
CA SER A 59 18.91 18.68 -19.68
C SER A 59 18.72 19.29 -18.29
N LEU A 60 19.77 19.27 -17.44
CA LEU A 60 19.71 19.87 -16.11
C LEU A 60 19.58 21.39 -16.20
N LYS A 61 20.34 22.03 -17.09
CA LYS A 61 20.29 23.50 -17.29
C LYS A 61 18.89 23.96 -17.68
N GLU A 62 18.25 23.26 -18.61
CA GLU A 62 16.87 23.53 -19.01
C GLU A 62 15.90 23.36 -17.83
N GLN A 63 16.03 22.28 -17.08
CA GLN A 63 15.19 22.01 -15.92
C GLN A 63 15.35 23.08 -14.82
N LEU A 64 16.58 23.52 -14.52
CA LEU A 64 16.82 24.59 -13.53
C LEU A 64 16.21 25.91 -13.96
N ALA A 65 16.35 26.29 -15.24
CA ALA A 65 15.77 27.51 -15.77
C ALA A 65 14.23 27.53 -15.63
N GLU A 66 13.57 26.40 -15.92
CA GLU A 66 12.12 26.28 -15.76
C GLU A 66 11.69 26.30 -14.29
N TRP A 67 12.44 25.64 -13.40
CA TRP A 67 12.15 25.67 -11.97
C TRP A 67 12.36 27.05 -11.34
N GLU A 68 13.41 27.77 -11.72
CA GLU A 68 13.67 29.13 -11.26
C GLU A 68 12.58 30.09 -11.75
N LYS A 69 12.22 30.01 -13.04
CA LYS A 69 11.12 30.76 -13.65
C LYS A 69 9.75 30.49 -12.99
N SER A 70 9.50 29.27 -12.59
CA SER A 70 8.25 28.84 -11.94
C SER A 70 8.25 29.06 -10.41
N GLY A 71 9.33 29.66 -9.86
CA GLY A 71 9.44 29.92 -8.42
C GLY A 71 9.51 28.67 -7.54
N ILE A 72 10.01 27.56 -8.09
CA ILE A 72 10.19 26.29 -7.37
C ILE A 72 11.50 26.30 -6.61
N ILE A 73 12.55 26.89 -7.20
CA ILE A 73 13.87 27.04 -6.63
C ILE A 73 14.31 28.49 -6.67
N GLU A 74 15.27 28.83 -5.84
CA GLU A 74 15.98 30.11 -5.84
C GLU A 74 17.48 29.89 -5.62
N LYS A 75 18.33 30.86 -6.03
CA LYS A 75 19.77 30.83 -5.77
C LYS A 75 20.04 31.02 -4.28
N THR A 76 21.06 30.37 -3.76
CA THR A 76 21.39 30.42 -2.33
C THR A 76 22.89 30.39 -2.09
N GLN A 77 23.31 30.75 -0.86
CA GLN A 77 24.66 30.57 -0.30
C GLN A 77 24.61 29.68 0.94
N SER A 78 23.77 28.65 0.92
CA SER A 78 23.59 27.75 2.04
C SER A 78 24.87 26.94 2.37
N PRO A 79 25.14 26.64 3.64
CA PRO A 79 26.17 25.70 4.04
C PRO A 79 25.81 24.24 3.70
N TRP A 80 24.56 23.96 3.40
CA TRP A 80 24.08 22.65 2.96
C TRP A 80 24.34 22.43 1.47
N ALA A 81 24.71 21.22 1.07
CA ALA A 81 24.94 20.89 -0.33
C ALA A 81 24.64 19.43 -0.61
N PHE A 82 23.61 19.16 -1.41
CA PHE A 82 23.26 17.82 -1.87
C PHE A 82 23.46 17.69 -3.39
N PRO A 83 23.81 16.48 -3.88
CA PRO A 83 23.98 16.25 -5.32
C PRO A 83 22.66 16.01 -6.03
N MET A 84 22.57 16.43 -7.27
CA MET A 84 21.50 16.08 -8.20
C MET A 84 21.73 14.70 -8.81
N VAL A 85 20.63 14.00 -9.06
CA VAL A 85 20.59 12.68 -9.71
C VAL A 85 19.55 12.69 -10.81
N GLY A 86 19.96 12.38 -12.04
CA GLY A 86 19.04 12.18 -13.17
C GLY A 86 18.57 10.73 -13.21
N VAL A 87 17.25 10.52 -13.14
CA VAL A 87 16.60 9.22 -13.28
C VAL A 87 15.81 9.20 -14.58
N LYS A 88 15.98 8.18 -15.41
CA LYS A 88 15.18 8.05 -16.65
C LYS A 88 13.70 7.96 -16.34
N LYS A 89 12.87 8.75 -17.01
CA LYS A 89 11.42 8.58 -16.98
C LYS A 89 11.05 7.27 -17.68
N LYS A 90 10.02 6.58 -17.20
CA LYS A 90 9.43 5.42 -17.86
C LYS A 90 8.86 5.89 -19.20
N ASP A 91 9.08 5.13 -20.24
CA ASP A 91 8.54 5.39 -21.59
C ASP A 91 9.04 6.69 -22.28
N SER A 92 10.14 7.30 -21.83
CA SER A 92 10.78 8.42 -22.50
C SER A 92 12.28 8.49 -22.22
N ASP A 93 13.06 9.08 -23.16
CA ASP A 93 14.48 9.36 -22.93
C ASP A 93 14.73 10.57 -22.03
N LYS A 94 13.67 11.23 -21.57
CA LYS A 94 13.78 12.39 -20.66
C LYS A 94 14.21 11.94 -19.27
N LEU A 95 15.04 12.75 -18.63
CA LEU A 95 15.47 12.56 -17.25
C LEU A 95 14.50 13.27 -16.28
N ARG A 96 14.22 12.61 -15.16
CA ARG A 96 13.65 13.25 -13.97
C ARG A 96 14.82 13.62 -13.04
N TRP A 97 14.97 14.88 -12.75
CA TRP A 97 16.00 15.36 -11.85
C TRP A 97 15.50 15.34 -10.41
N CYS A 98 16.27 14.69 -9.53
CA CYS A 98 15.97 14.58 -8.10
C CYS A 98 17.22 14.92 -7.30
N VAL A 99 17.05 15.44 -6.10
CA VAL A 99 18.15 15.65 -5.14
C VAL A 99 18.28 14.45 -4.23
N ASP A 100 19.52 14.06 -3.93
CA ASP A 100 19.80 12.94 -3.03
C ASP A 100 19.74 13.36 -1.56
N TYR A 101 18.54 13.38 -1.00
CA TYR A 101 18.27 13.75 0.39
C TYR A 101 18.43 12.62 1.41
N ARG A 102 19.03 11.49 1.08
CA ARG A 102 19.18 10.35 2.01
C ARG A 102 19.83 10.73 3.35
N LEU A 103 20.84 11.60 3.33
CA LEU A 103 21.47 12.09 4.57
C LEU A 103 20.62 13.10 5.31
N LEU A 104 19.97 14.04 4.63
CA LEU A 104 18.99 14.94 5.25
C LEU A 104 17.87 14.15 5.93
N ASN A 105 17.32 13.16 5.24
CA ASN A 105 16.25 12.30 5.76
C ASN A 105 16.65 11.52 7.03
N LYS A 106 17.92 11.15 7.19
CA LYS A 106 18.43 10.54 8.43
C LYS A 106 18.43 11.52 9.60
N LYS A 107 18.73 12.78 9.34
CA LYS A 107 18.76 13.87 10.32
C LYS A 107 17.37 14.42 10.64
N THR A 108 16.36 14.22 9.76
CA THR A 108 15.01 14.75 9.90
C THR A 108 14.20 13.93 10.90
N VAL A 109 13.45 14.62 11.78
CA VAL A 109 12.41 14.00 12.63
C VAL A 109 11.30 13.48 11.74
N LYS A 110 10.95 12.21 11.88
CA LYS A 110 9.87 11.59 11.11
C LYS A 110 8.52 12.13 11.53
N ASP A 111 7.71 12.55 10.57
CA ASP A 111 6.32 12.93 10.79
C ASP A 111 5.48 11.68 11.05
N ALA A 112 4.72 11.68 12.13
CA ALA A 112 3.85 10.58 12.54
C ALA A 112 2.40 10.73 12.01
N TYR A 113 2.19 11.54 10.96
CA TYR A 113 0.86 11.71 10.38
C TYR A 113 0.31 10.35 9.88
N PRO A 114 -0.88 9.92 10.37
CA PRO A 114 -1.43 8.62 10.03
C PRO A 114 -1.87 8.60 8.57
N LEU A 115 -1.33 7.66 7.80
CA LEU A 115 -1.86 7.33 6.48
C LEU A 115 -2.99 6.31 6.65
N SER A 116 -4.07 6.49 5.89
CA SER A 116 -5.14 5.49 5.83
C SER A 116 -4.61 4.16 5.29
N SER A 117 -5.11 3.04 5.81
CA SER A 117 -4.74 1.74 5.25
C SER A 117 -5.36 1.57 3.86
N ILE A 118 -4.59 1.02 2.92
CA ILE A 118 -5.05 0.73 1.55
C ILE A 118 -6.30 -0.13 1.59
N GLU A 119 -6.31 -1.18 2.42
CA GLU A 119 -7.44 -2.10 2.56
C GLU A 119 -8.70 -1.40 3.08
N SER A 120 -8.55 -0.50 4.07
CA SER A 120 -9.66 0.32 4.55
C SER A 120 -10.23 1.24 3.47
N ASN A 121 -9.37 1.86 2.65
CA ASN A 121 -9.83 2.71 1.54
C ASN A 121 -10.56 1.89 0.47
N LEU A 122 -10.05 0.72 0.11
CA LEU A 122 -10.71 -0.16 -0.85
C LEU A 122 -12.09 -0.60 -0.36
N HIS A 123 -12.25 -0.95 0.91
CA HIS A 123 -13.54 -1.36 1.48
C HIS A 123 -14.59 -0.24 1.51
N LYS A 124 -14.17 1.03 1.61
CA LYS A 124 -15.08 2.19 1.56
C LYS A 124 -15.73 2.41 0.20
N LEU A 125 -15.23 1.78 -0.86
CA LEU A 125 -15.78 1.87 -2.21
C LEU A 125 -16.99 0.96 -2.43
N GLN A 126 -17.44 0.26 -1.40
CA GLN A 126 -18.62 -0.60 -1.45
C GLN A 126 -19.87 0.13 -1.95
N GLY A 127 -20.60 -0.51 -2.86
CA GLY A 127 -21.87 -0.02 -3.42
C GLY A 127 -21.71 0.99 -4.55
N ALA A 128 -20.49 1.47 -4.81
CA ALA A 128 -20.26 2.40 -5.91
C ALA A 128 -20.26 1.68 -7.26
N LYS A 129 -20.80 2.35 -8.27
CA LYS A 129 -20.91 1.87 -9.66
C LYS A 129 -20.09 2.72 -10.62
N ILE A 130 -19.87 3.98 -10.28
CA ILE A 130 -19.15 4.95 -11.10
C ILE A 130 -17.96 5.48 -10.32
N PHE A 131 -16.82 5.52 -10.97
CA PHE A 131 -15.55 5.92 -10.37
C PHE A 131 -14.84 6.99 -11.22
N SER A 132 -14.13 7.90 -10.56
CA SER A 132 -13.14 8.77 -11.20
C SER A 132 -11.87 8.77 -10.39
N THR A 133 -10.73 8.63 -11.06
CA THR A 133 -9.41 8.81 -10.44
C THR A 133 -8.79 10.11 -10.91
N LEU A 134 -8.30 10.90 -9.97
CA LEU A 134 -7.69 12.21 -10.22
C LEU A 134 -6.22 12.17 -9.82
N ASP A 135 -5.35 12.61 -10.73
CA ASP A 135 -3.89 12.71 -10.53
C ASP A 135 -3.52 14.19 -10.32
N SER A 136 -2.88 14.49 -9.22
CA SER A 136 -2.44 15.85 -8.90
C SER A 136 -1.20 16.24 -9.71
N ALA A 137 -1.21 17.40 -10.32
CA ALA A 137 -0.08 17.91 -11.10
C ALA A 137 1.09 18.29 -10.16
N GLY A 138 2.10 17.42 -10.09
CA GLY A 138 3.32 17.66 -9.30
C GLY A 138 3.04 17.93 -7.84
N ALA A 139 2.15 17.15 -7.24
CA ALA A 139 1.57 17.25 -5.90
C ALA A 139 2.43 17.98 -4.85
N TYR A 140 3.69 17.58 -4.69
CA TYR A 140 4.58 18.13 -3.67
C TYR A 140 4.98 19.58 -3.96
N HIS A 141 5.20 19.94 -5.22
CA HIS A 141 5.55 21.31 -5.61
C HIS A 141 4.41 22.33 -5.44
N ALA A 142 3.19 21.89 -5.15
CA ALA A 142 2.10 22.79 -4.78
C ALA A 142 2.29 23.41 -3.37
N VAL A 143 3.04 22.76 -2.49
CA VAL A 143 3.28 23.15 -1.11
C VAL A 143 4.57 23.94 -0.99
N GLU A 144 4.55 25.06 -0.26
CA GLU A 144 5.77 25.82 0.06
C GLU A 144 6.57 25.15 1.17
N ILE A 145 7.90 25.32 1.11
CA ILE A 145 8.78 25.03 2.25
C ILE A 145 8.79 26.28 3.15
N HIS A 146 8.63 26.03 4.45
CA HIS A 146 8.78 27.07 5.46
C HIS A 146 10.14 27.80 5.29
N PRO A 147 10.20 29.14 5.31
CA PRO A 147 11.43 29.88 5.03
C PRO A 147 12.67 29.39 5.80
N GLU A 148 12.53 29.10 7.10
CA GLU A 148 13.62 28.59 7.94
C GLU A 148 14.12 27.19 7.54
N SER A 149 13.33 26.44 6.78
CA SER A 149 13.67 25.08 6.32
C SER A 149 14.24 25.05 4.90
N ARG A 150 14.20 26.17 4.14
CA ARG A 150 14.67 26.21 2.75
C ARG A 150 16.14 25.91 2.65
N GLU A 151 16.94 26.48 3.56
CA GLU A 151 18.39 26.35 3.59
C GLU A 151 18.85 24.90 3.59
N CYS A 152 18.20 24.00 4.37
CA CYS A 152 18.58 22.58 4.40
C CYS A 152 18.21 21.81 3.14
N THR A 153 17.47 22.39 2.21
CA THR A 153 17.18 21.78 0.91
C THR A 153 18.20 22.10 -0.18
N ALA A 154 19.24 22.85 0.15
CA ALA A 154 20.19 23.35 -0.84
C ALA A 154 20.94 22.22 -1.57
N PHE A 155 21.09 22.39 -2.87
CA PHE A 155 21.77 21.47 -3.74
C PHE A 155 22.75 22.16 -4.69
N THR A 156 23.77 21.47 -5.10
CA THR A 156 24.84 21.99 -5.96
C THR A 156 24.79 21.39 -7.35
N THR A 157 25.05 22.22 -8.34
CA THR A 157 25.08 21.88 -9.76
C THR A 157 26.29 22.55 -10.40
N PRO A 158 26.68 22.19 -11.64
CA PRO A 158 27.68 22.93 -12.41
C PRO A 158 27.31 24.41 -12.67
N PHE A 159 26.04 24.77 -12.51
CA PHE A 159 25.47 26.09 -12.80
C PHE A 159 25.26 26.95 -11.56
N GLY A 160 25.65 26.46 -10.36
CA GLY A 160 25.54 27.16 -9.09
C GLY A 160 24.84 26.34 -8.02
N GLN A 161 24.55 27.02 -6.90
CA GLN A 161 23.85 26.46 -5.75
C GLN A 161 22.44 27.04 -5.68
N PHE A 162 21.46 26.16 -5.47
CA PHE A 162 20.06 26.49 -5.39
C PHE A 162 19.42 25.83 -4.15
N GLN A 163 18.32 26.40 -3.69
CA GLN A 163 17.46 25.80 -2.67
C GLN A 163 16.01 25.77 -3.13
N PHE A 164 15.21 24.89 -2.54
CA PHE A 164 13.80 24.79 -2.90
C PHE A 164 12.96 25.78 -2.10
N VAL A 165 12.09 26.50 -2.82
CA VAL A 165 11.00 27.32 -2.26
C VAL A 165 9.75 26.44 -2.10
N ARG A 166 9.56 25.49 -3.03
CA ARG A 166 8.47 24.52 -3.04
C ARG A 166 8.98 23.15 -2.64
N MET A 167 8.15 22.35 -1.97
CA MET A 167 8.51 21.02 -1.46
C MET A 167 8.97 20.08 -2.57
N PRO A 168 10.25 19.63 -2.57
CA PRO A 168 10.76 18.72 -3.59
C PRO A 168 10.39 17.27 -3.32
N PHE A 169 10.53 16.44 -4.36
CA PHE A 169 10.55 15.00 -4.22
C PHE A 169 11.78 14.53 -3.43
N GLY A 170 11.61 13.43 -2.66
CA GLY A 170 12.72 12.79 -1.95
C GLY A 170 12.89 13.21 -0.49
N LEU A 171 12.14 14.16 0.02
CA LEU A 171 12.06 14.44 1.46
C LEU A 171 11.23 13.36 2.17
N SER A 172 11.70 12.87 3.34
CA SER A 172 11.03 11.80 4.09
C SER A 172 9.60 12.12 4.51
N ASN A 173 9.31 13.39 4.80
CA ASN A 173 8.01 13.84 5.30
C ASN A 173 7.12 14.45 4.20
N ALA A 174 7.56 14.46 2.93
CA ALA A 174 6.78 15.05 1.84
C ALA A 174 5.41 14.39 1.67
N GLY A 175 5.35 13.06 1.73
CA GLY A 175 4.10 12.32 1.66
C GLY A 175 3.14 12.66 2.81
N ALA A 176 3.64 12.70 4.06
CA ALA A 176 2.83 13.05 5.23
C ALA A 176 2.30 14.50 5.15
N CYS A 177 3.16 15.44 4.72
CA CYS A 177 2.79 16.83 4.54
C CYS A 177 1.68 16.99 3.48
N TYR A 178 1.85 16.36 2.32
CA TYR A 178 0.85 16.42 1.24
C TYR A 178 -0.46 15.71 1.63
N SER A 179 -0.39 14.56 2.29
CA SER A 179 -1.58 13.87 2.80
C SER A 179 -2.37 14.72 3.78
N ARG A 180 -1.69 15.52 4.61
CA ARG A 180 -2.35 16.49 5.51
C ARG A 180 -3.08 17.59 4.73
N LEU A 181 -2.49 18.11 3.65
CA LEU A 181 -3.15 19.06 2.76
C LEU A 181 -4.43 18.46 2.16
N VAL A 182 -4.32 17.28 1.56
CA VAL A 182 -5.47 16.64 0.91
C VAL A 182 -6.55 16.28 1.93
N ALA A 183 -6.18 15.76 3.09
CA ALA A 183 -7.14 15.47 4.16
C ALA A 183 -7.87 16.74 4.63
N LEU A 184 -7.16 17.86 4.78
CA LEU A 184 -7.76 19.15 5.10
C LEU A 184 -8.73 19.61 4.00
N ALA A 185 -8.34 19.46 2.74
CA ALA A 185 -9.17 19.81 1.59
C ALA A 185 -10.46 18.96 1.54
N LEU A 186 -10.33 17.63 1.69
CA LEU A 186 -11.49 16.73 1.66
C LEU A 186 -12.48 16.93 2.82
N GLN A 187 -12.06 17.53 3.95
CA GLN A 187 -12.96 17.89 5.05
C GLN A 187 -14.02 18.94 4.65
N TYR A 188 -13.79 19.72 3.60
CA TYR A 188 -14.77 20.67 3.07
C TYR A 188 -15.83 20.04 2.17
N LEU A 189 -15.71 18.75 1.85
CA LEU A 189 -16.75 18.03 1.10
C LEU A 189 -17.94 17.69 2.02
N PRO A 190 -19.19 17.83 1.52
CA PRO A 190 -20.40 17.58 2.31
C PRO A 190 -20.68 16.09 2.54
N GLY A 191 -19.89 15.19 1.98
CA GLY A 191 -20.08 13.74 2.04
C GLY A 191 -18.79 12.93 1.93
N HIS A 192 -18.92 11.62 2.02
CA HIS A 192 -17.79 10.67 1.98
C HIS A 192 -17.69 9.94 0.63
N PHE A 193 -17.75 10.69 -0.47
CA PHE A 193 -17.71 10.19 -1.84
C PHE A 193 -16.32 10.33 -2.51
N ALA A 194 -15.35 10.82 -1.78
CA ALA A 194 -13.97 10.93 -2.24
C ALA A 194 -13.00 10.40 -1.17
N LEU A 195 -11.99 9.67 -1.63
CA LEU A 195 -10.90 9.17 -0.80
C LEU A 195 -9.57 9.59 -1.42
N ALA A 196 -8.59 9.83 -0.56
CA ALA A 196 -7.24 10.10 -0.99
C ALA A 196 -6.24 9.17 -0.30
N TYR A 197 -5.22 8.83 -1.05
CA TYR A 197 -4.03 8.15 -0.56
C TYR A 197 -2.80 8.80 -1.21
N LEU A 198 -2.06 9.59 -0.44
CA LEU A 198 -1.00 10.45 -0.95
C LEU A 198 -1.56 11.41 -2.03
N ASP A 199 -1.12 11.25 -3.27
CA ASP A 199 -1.50 12.02 -4.44
C ASP A 199 -2.62 11.39 -5.30
N ASP A 200 -3.00 10.15 -5.02
CA ASP A 200 -4.08 9.44 -5.69
C ASP A 200 -5.43 9.75 -5.04
N ILE A 201 -6.34 10.38 -5.76
CA ILE A 201 -7.70 10.68 -5.32
C ILE A 201 -8.68 9.85 -6.15
N VAL A 202 -9.63 9.18 -5.48
CA VAL A 202 -10.74 8.48 -6.10
C VAL A 202 -12.06 9.08 -5.66
N ILE A 203 -12.95 9.34 -6.62
CA ILE A 203 -14.34 9.73 -6.43
C ILE A 203 -15.18 8.53 -6.81
N PHE A 204 -16.24 8.24 -6.04
CA PHE A 204 -17.06 7.06 -6.24
C PHE A 204 -18.52 7.34 -5.88
N SER A 205 -19.46 6.86 -6.69
CA SER A 205 -20.88 7.16 -6.60
C SER A 205 -21.75 6.02 -7.13
N ASP A 206 -23.01 6.01 -6.77
CA ASP A 206 -23.97 4.99 -7.19
C ASP A 206 -24.51 5.25 -8.61
N ASN A 207 -24.52 6.52 -9.05
CA ASN A 207 -25.03 6.91 -10.36
C ASN A 207 -24.29 8.10 -10.95
N ILE A 208 -24.39 8.26 -12.28
CA ILE A 208 -23.64 9.27 -13.04
C ILE A 208 -24.05 10.70 -12.68
N SER A 209 -25.35 10.96 -12.46
CA SER A 209 -25.85 12.30 -12.19
C SER A 209 -25.31 12.85 -10.88
N GLU A 210 -25.23 12.01 -9.87
CA GLU A 210 -24.63 12.33 -8.57
C GLU A 210 -23.12 12.49 -8.69
N HIS A 211 -22.47 11.58 -9.41
CA HIS A 211 -21.04 11.62 -9.65
C HIS A 211 -20.56 12.94 -10.26
N VAL A 212 -21.30 13.50 -11.22
CA VAL A 212 -20.96 14.80 -11.83
C VAL A 212 -21.04 15.94 -10.82
N LYS A 213 -22.03 15.92 -9.90
CA LYS A 213 -22.15 16.92 -8.82
C LYS A 213 -21.00 16.80 -7.84
N GLU A 214 -20.64 15.58 -7.45
CA GLU A 214 -19.55 15.27 -6.53
C GLU A 214 -18.18 15.62 -7.14
N LEU A 215 -17.98 15.33 -8.43
CA LEU A 215 -16.79 15.76 -9.16
C LEU A 215 -16.65 17.30 -9.16
N ARG A 216 -17.76 18.03 -9.36
CA ARG A 216 -17.74 19.50 -9.27
C ARG A 216 -17.30 19.98 -7.89
N GLN A 217 -17.81 19.39 -6.83
CA GLN A 217 -17.42 19.74 -5.45
C GLN A 217 -15.92 19.48 -5.18
N VAL A 218 -15.38 18.37 -5.71
CA VAL A 218 -13.94 18.09 -5.61
C VAL A 218 -13.13 19.11 -6.38
N LEU A 219 -13.60 19.55 -7.57
CA LEU A 219 -12.94 20.61 -8.34
C LEU A 219 -12.99 21.98 -7.63
N ASP A 220 -14.11 22.31 -6.97
CA ASP A 220 -14.22 23.50 -6.12
C ASP A 220 -13.17 23.51 -5.01
N VAL A 221 -13.00 22.37 -4.33
CA VAL A 221 -12.00 22.21 -3.28
C VAL A 221 -10.58 22.33 -3.84
N HIS A 222 -10.30 21.72 -5.00
CA HIS A 222 -8.99 21.86 -5.66
C HIS A 222 -8.67 23.33 -5.98
N ARG A 223 -9.63 24.06 -6.52
CA ARG A 223 -9.53 25.50 -6.80
C ARG A 223 -9.26 26.29 -5.51
N GLN A 224 -10.04 26.05 -4.47
CA GLN A 224 -9.92 26.74 -3.18
C GLN A 224 -8.57 26.54 -2.53
N PHE A 225 -8.01 25.32 -2.60
CA PHE A 225 -6.72 24.96 -2.00
C PHE A 225 -5.53 25.19 -2.94
N GLY A 226 -5.74 25.75 -4.13
CA GLY A 226 -4.70 26.01 -5.11
C GLY A 226 -4.03 24.75 -5.67
N MET A 227 -4.71 23.60 -5.59
CA MET A 227 -4.24 22.33 -6.15
C MET A 227 -4.64 22.22 -7.61
N LYS A 228 -3.81 21.57 -8.44
CA LYS A 228 -4.09 21.38 -9.87
C LYS A 228 -4.06 19.92 -10.25
N LEU A 229 -4.91 19.59 -11.24
CA LEU A 229 -5.03 18.25 -11.80
C LEU A 229 -4.28 18.12 -13.11
N LYS A 230 -3.69 16.95 -13.35
CA LYS A 230 -3.10 16.56 -14.63
C LYS A 230 -4.11 15.74 -15.42
N LEU A 231 -4.96 16.38 -16.24
CA LEU A 231 -6.06 15.72 -16.95
C LEU A 231 -5.64 14.51 -17.78
N SER A 232 -4.44 14.52 -18.36
CA SER A 232 -3.94 13.39 -19.18
C SER A 232 -3.78 12.09 -18.38
N LYS A 233 -3.77 12.17 -17.06
CA LYS A 233 -3.68 11.02 -16.14
C LYS A 233 -4.97 10.75 -15.38
N CYS A 234 -5.94 11.64 -15.43
CA CYS A 234 -7.24 11.45 -14.80
C CYS A 234 -8.10 10.50 -15.63
N LYS A 235 -8.82 9.61 -14.96
CA LYS A 235 -9.84 8.75 -15.55
C LYS A 235 -11.19 9.15 -14.95
N VAL A 236 -12.14 9.52 -15.78
CA VAL A 236 -13.42 10.11 -15.32
C VAL A 236 -14.59 9.28 -15.83
N LEU A 237 -15.63 9.12 -14.99
CA LEU A 237 -16.84 8.36 -15.29
C LEU A 237 -16.57 6.94 -15.79
N GLN A 238 -15.81 6.18 -15.01
CA GLN A 238 -15.49 4.78 -15.33
C GLN A 238 -16.33 3.83 -14.47
N GLU A 239 -16.75 2.69 -15.04
CA GLU A 239 -17.38 1.59 -14.29
C GLU A 239 -16.35 0.77 -13.51
N GLN A 240 -15.08 0.86 -13.90
CA GLN A 240 -13.94 0.27 -13.20
C GLN A 240 -12.70 1.14 -13.32
N VAL A 241 -11.92 1.24 -12.25
CA VAL A 241 -10.67 2.01 -12.20
C VAL A 241 -9.54 1.23 -11.55
N GLU A 242 -8.33 1.54 -11.96
CA GLU A 242 -7.14 1.15 -11.20
C GLU A 242 -6.95 2.17 -10.07
N TYR A 243 -7.01 1.69 -8.83
CA TYR A 243 -6.79 2.47 -7.63
C TYR A 243 -5.91 1.69 -6.66
N LEU A 244 -4.83 2.30 -6.20
CA LEU A 244 -3.84 1.68 -5.30
C LEU A 244 -3.43 0.28 -5.77
N GLY A 245 -3.07 0.14 -7.05
CA GLY A 245 -2.62 -1.14 -7.62
C GLY A 245 -3.68 -2.24 -7.73
N HIS A 246 -4.95 -1.92 -7.51
CA HIS A 246 -6.09 -2.83 -7.63
C HIS A 246 -7.06 -2.35 -8.71
N LEU A 247 -7.71 -3.27 -9.40
CA LEU A 247 -8.82 -2.97 -10.28
C LEU A 247 -10.12 -3.02 -9.46
N VAL A 248 -10.78 -1.89 -9.32
CA VAL A 248 -11.97 -1.68 -8.50
C VAL A 248 -13.19 -1.51 -9.41
N SER A 249 -14.29 -2.18 -9.10
CA SER A 249 -15.57 -2.11 -9.80
C SER A 249 -16.74 -2.36 -8.85
N GLU A 250 -17.98 -2.26 -9.32
CA GLU A 250 -19.18 -2.65 -8.56
C GLU A 250 -19.09 -4.11 -8.06
N ASP A 251 -18.55 -5.02 -8.87
CA ASP A 251 -18.43 -6.44 -8.55
C ASP A 251 -17.42 -6.75 -7.43
N GLY A 252 -16.48 -5.82 -7.16
CA GLY A 252 -15.44 -6.02 -6.16
C GLY A 252 -14.05 -5.58 -6.61
N ILE A 253 -13.06 -6.11 -5.91
CA ILE A 253 -11.65 -5.77 -6.01
C ILE A 253 -10.91 -6.92 -6.68
N ARG A 254 -10.15 -6.63 -7.74
CA ARG A 254 -9.32 -7.58 -8.49
C ARG A 254 -7.87 -7.11 -8.54
N MET A 255 -6.98 -8.02 -8.83
CA MET A 255 -5.62 -7.64 -9.24
C MET A 255 -5.64 -7.01 -10.63
N VAL A 256 -4.78 -6.01 -10.84
CA VAL A 256 -4.62 -5.39 -12.16
C VAL A 256 -4.05 -6.43 -13.13
N PRO A 257 -4.69 -6.67 -14.32
CA PRO A 257 -4.26 -7.71 -15.25
C PRO A 257 -2.80 -7.61 -15.68
N SER A 258 -2.27 -6.40 -15.84
CA SER A 258 -0.86 -6.19 -16.19
C SER A 258 0.10 -6.67 -15.09
N TYR A 259 -0.31 -6.66 -13.83
CA TYR A 259 0.49 -7.16 -12.71
C TYR A 259 0.42 -8.70 -12.61
N VAL A 260 -0.73 -9.28 -12.91
CA VAL A 260 -0.87 -10.74 -13.02
C VAL A 260 0.06 -11.26 -14.12
N ASN A 261 0.05 -10.64 -15.31
CA ASN A 261 0.96 -11.01 -16.41
C ASN A 261 2.43 -10.89 -16.00
N LYS A 262 2.82 -9.83 -15.30
CA LYS A 262 4.18 -9.68 -14.77
C LYS A 262 4.58 -10.80 -13.80
N ILE A 263 3.66 -11.26 -12.96
CA ILE A 263 3.91 -12.40 -12.06
C ILE A 263 4.13 -13.67 -12.89
N LEU A 264 3.27 -13.93 -13.86
CA LEU A 264 3.35 -15.12 -14.73
C LEU A 264 4.67 -15.15 -15.54
N GLU A 265 5.11 -14.01 -16.04
CA GLU A 265 6.35 -13.85 -16.80
C GLU A 265 7.60 -13.72 -15.93
N TRP A 266 7.46 -13.64 -14.60
CA TRP A 266 8.60 -13.42 -13.70
C TRP A 266 9.60 -14.58 -13.81
N PRO A 267 10.88 -14.29 -14.14
CA PRO A 267 11.89 -15.32 -14.26
C PRO A 267 12.22 -15.94 -12.90
N LEU A 268 12.70 -17.16 -12.90
CA LEU A 268 13.16 -17.83 -11.68
C LEU A 268 14.30 -17.04 -11.04
N PRO A 269 14.15 -16.53 -9.79
CA PRO A 269 15.15 -15.68 -9.15
C PRO A 269 16.46 -16.44 -8.91
N GLN A 270 17.60 -15.90 -9.33
CA GLN A 270 18.93 -16.50 -9.17
C GLN A 270 19.68 -16.00 -7.92
N THR A 271 19.26 -14.86 -7.38
CA THR A 271 19.88 -14.25 -6.19
C THR A 271 18.85 -13.98 -5.11
N GLY A 272 19.26 -13.99 -3.84
CA GLY A 272 18.39 -13.66 -2.72
C GLY A 272 17.78 -12.26 -2.83
N LYS A 273 18.47 -11.31 -3.47
CA LYS A 273 17.95 -9.98 -3.76
C LYS A 273 16.77 -10.04 -4.74
N GLN A 274 16.90 -10.81 -5.84
CA GLN A 274 15.79 -11.00 -6.80
C GLN A 274 14.62 -11.71 -6.16
N LEU A 275 14.91 -12.74 -5.33
CA LEU A 275 13.87 -13.47 -4.61
C LEU A 275 13.15 -12.57 -3.59
N LYS A 276 13.89 -11.72 -2.84
CA LYS A 276 13.29 -10.74 -1.93
C LYS A 276 12.36 -9.77 -2.68
N GLN A 277 12.74 -9.35 -3.87
CA GLN A 277 11.94 -8.48 -4.72
C GLN A 277 10.64 -9.16 -5.17
N PHE A 278 10.72 -10.41 -5.64
CA PHE A 278 9.53 -11.19 -6.01
C PHE A 278 8.59 -11.37 -4.82
N LEU A 279 9.13 -11.82 -3.68
CA LEU A 279 8.33 -12.03 -2.47
C LEU A 279 7.72 -10.73 -1.92
N GLY A 280 8.39 -9.60 -2.06
CA GLY A 280 7.84 -8.28 -1.71
C GLY A 280 6.64 -7.93 -2.57
N PHE A 281 6.74 -8.15 -3.89
CA PHE A 281 5.62 -7.92 -4.81
C PHE A 281 4.42 -8.84 -4.52
N ILE A 282 4.68 -10.14 -4.32
CA ILE A 282 3.64 -11.12 -3.94
C ILE A 282 3.01 -10.77 -2.59
N GLY A 283 3.80 -10.30 -1.63
CA GLY A 283 3.33 -9.93 -0.30
C GLY A 283 2.25 -8.84 -0.31
N TYR A 284 2.28 -7.94 -1.29
CA TYR A 284 1.25 -6.91 -1.47
C TYR A 284 -0.13 -7.52 -1.78
N TYR A 285 -0.17 -8.57 -2.59
CA TYR A 285 -1.40 -9.24 -3.03
C TYR A 285 -1.74 -10.49 -2.22
N ARG A 286 -1.07 -10.73 -1.08
CA ARG A 286 -1.28 -11.93 -0.25
C ARG A 286 -2.73 -12.15 0.19
N GLY A 287 -3.53 -11.07 0.29
CA GLY A 287 -4.95 -11.14 0.64
C GLY A 287 -5.85 -11.81 -0.40
N PHE A 288 -5.34 -12.06 -1.62
CA PHE A 288 -6.03 -12.78 -2.68
C PHE A 288 -5.72 -14.29 -2.69
N ILE A 289 -4.61 -14.68 -2.07
CA ILE A 289 -4.09 -16.05 -2.13
C ILE A 289 -4.04 -16.62 -0.71
N PRO A 290 -5.00 -17.46 -0.37
CA PRO A 290 -5.08 -18.01 0.98
C PRO A 290 -3.83 -18.81 1.41
N ASP A 291 -3.22 -19.60 0.53
CA ASP A 291 -2.08 -20.51 0.77
C ASP A 291 -0.69 -19.90 0.51
N VAL A 292 -0.62 -18.55 0.38
CA VAL A 292 0.63 -17.85 0.07
C VAL A 292 1.74 -18.10 1.09
N ALA A 293 1.41 -18.21 2.37
CA ALA A 293 2.40 -18.42 3.43
C ALA A 293 3.10 -19.76 3.33
N GLU A 294 2.35 -20.82 3.01
CA GLU A 294 2.88 -22.17 2.79
C GLU A 294 3.78 -22.20 1.56
N LEU A 295 3.27 -21.73 0.42
CA LEU A 295 4.01 -21.72 -0.84
C LEU A 295 5.32 -20.91 -0.76
N THR A 296 5.35 -19.85 0.05
CA THR A 296 6.52 -18.97 0.18
C THR A 296 7.44 -19.30 1.36
N SER A 297 7.10 -20.27 2.22
CA SER A 297 7.81 -20.52 3.47
C SER A 297 9.30 -20.82 3.28
N GLU A 298 9.66 -21.73 2.37
CA GLU A 298 11.04 -22.09 2.04
C GLU A 298 11.77 -20.96 1.30
N MET A 299 11.08 -20.29 0.37
CA MET A 299 11.64 -19.16 -0.38
C MET A 299 12.03 -18.00 0.56
N ASN A 300 11.30 -17.82 1.68
CA ASN A 300 11.64 -16.81 2.69
C ASN A 300 12.97 -17.09 3.40
N GLU A 301 13.38 -18.34 3.54
CA GLU A 301 14.71 -18.69 4.04
C GLU A 301 15.78 -18.44 2.96
N MET A 302 15.50 -18.84 1.71
CA MET A 302 16.44 -18.71 0.58
C MET A 302 16.79 -17.25 0.24
N LYS A 303 15.90 -16.27 0.54
CA LYS A 303 16.15 -14.84 0.25
C LYS A 303 17.33 -14.22 1.02
N LYS A 304 17.82 -14.90 2.08
CA LYS A 304 18.97 -14.45 2.87
C LYS A 304 20.32 -14.77 2.19
N SER A 305 20.33 -15.69 1.24
CA SER A 305 21.52 -16.18 0.54
C SER A 305 21.91 -15.26 -0.63
N ALA A 306 23.22 -15.13 -0.89
CA ALA A 306 23.69 -14.38 -2.05
C ALA A 306 23.26 -15.04 -3.38
N LYS A 307 23.30 -16.38 -3.43
CA LYS A 307 22.83 -17.21 -4.55
C LYS A 307 21.70 -18.10 -4.06
N VAL A 308 20.62 -18.18 -4.84
CA VAL A 308 19.47 -19.04 -4.55
C VAL A 308 19.71 -20.42 -5.18
N THR A 309 19.55 -21.46 -4.37
CA THR A 309 19.62 -22.86 -4.83
C THR A 309 18.21 -23.43 -4.83
N TRP A 310 17.68 -23.67 -6.01
CA TRP A 310 16.37 -24.25 -6.20
C TRP A 310 16.44 -25.77 -6.14
N THR A 311 15.44 -26.38 -5.49
CA THR A 311 15.16 -27.80 -5.53
C THR A 311 13.92 -28.03 -6.40
N PRO A 312 13.68 -29.24 -6.93
CA PRO A 312 12.45 -29.52 -7.68
C PRO A 312 11.17 -29.15 -6.90
N GLY A 313 11.16 -29.37 -5.58
CA GLY A 313 10.03 -29.03 -4.72
C GLY A 313 9.82 -27.50 -4.57
N THR A 314 10.88 -26.72 -4.42
CA THR A 314 10.77 -25.27 -4.31
C THR A 314 10.44 -24.60 -5.64
N GLU A 315 10.94 -25.13 -6.75
CA GLU A 315 10.54 -24.68 -8.11
C GLU A 315 9.06 -24.95 -8.36
N GLU A 316 8.56 -26.12 -7.98
CA GLU A 316 7.15 -26.46 -8.11
C GLU A 316 6.26 -25.51 -7.26
N LYS A 317 6.67 -25.18 -6.02
CA LYS A 317 5.97 -24.19 -5.20
C LYS A 317 5.98 -22.80 -5.83
N PHE A 318 7.10 -22.39 -6.44
CA PHE A 318 7.20 -21.12 -7.18
C PHE A 318 6.25 -21.10 -8.38
N ARG A 319 6.15 -22.20 -9.14
CA ARG A 319 5.23 -22.34 -10.27
C ARG A 319 3.77 -22.32 -9.82
N LYS A 320 3.42 -23.10 -8.79
CA LYS A 320 2.06 -23.11 -8.20
C LYS A 320 1.66 -21.75 -7.68
N LEU A 321 2.58 -21.01 -7.05
CA LEU A 321 2.31 -19.65 -6.58
C LEU A 321 1.94 -18.73 -7.74
N LYS A 322 2.64 -18.79 -8.87
CA LYS A 322 2.32 -18.00 -10.08
C LYS A 322 0.95 -18.37 -10.65
N GLU A 323 0.62 -19.67 -10.74
CA GLU A 323 -0.69 -20.16 -11.19
C GLU A 323 -1.83 -19.65 -10.31
N LYS A 324 -1.67 -19.72 -8.98
CA LYS A 324 -2.66 -19.19 -8.03
C LYS A 324 -2.96 -17.69 -8.22
N PHE A 325 -1.97 -16.91 -8.65
CA PHE A 325 -2.21 -15.50 -8.98
C PHE A 325 -3.02 -15.30 -10.25
N SER A 326 -2.92 -16.20 -11.24
CA SER A 326 -3.75 -16.14 -12.45
C SER A 326 -5.22 -16.55 -12.17
N GLU A 327 -5.43 -17.39 -11.17
CA GLU A 327 -6.74 -17.89 -10.76
C GLU A 327 -7.33 -17.11 -9.56
N SER A 328 -6.70 -15.98 -9.18
CA SER A 328 -7.08 -15.24 -7.99
C SER A 328 -8.56 -14.82 -8.02
N PRO A 329 -9.31 -15.08 -6.93
CA PRO A 329 -10.72 -14.73 -6.87
C PRO A 329 -10.95 -13.22 -6.85
N VAL A 330 -12.14 -12.81 -7.24
CA VAL A 330 -12.62 -11.45 -6.95
C VAL A 330 -12.85 -11.34 -5.44
N ARG A 331 -12.27 -10.33 -4.82
CA ARG A 331 -12.55 -9.98 -3.42
C ARG A 331 -13.80 -9.11 -3.40
N SER A 332 -14.83 -9.56 -2.72
CA SER A 332 -16.06 -8.78 -2.51
C SER A 332 -15.85 -7.75 -1.41
N TYR A 333 -16.64 -6.70 -1.47
CA TYR A 333 -16.66 -5.71 -0.39
C TYR A 333 -17.38 -6.26 0.85
N PRO A 334 -16.93 -5.93 2.08
CA PRO A 334 -17.68 -6.26 3.28
C PRO A 334 -18.96 -5.43 3.34
N ASP A 335 -20.12 -6.07 3.40
CA ASP A 335 -21.41 -5.39 3.53
C ASP A 335 -21.82 -5.23 5.00
N TYR A 336 -21.62 -4.03 5.52
CA TYR A 336 -21.98 -3.70 6.90
C TYR A 336 -23.48 -3.44 7.09
N LYS A 337 -24.22 -3.15 6.02
CA LYS A 337 -25.66 -2.87 6.06
C LYS A 337 -26.52 -4.13 5.96
N SER A 338 -26.00 -5.19 5.36
CA SER A 338 -26.66 -6.48 5.26
C SER A 338 -26.92 -7.07 6.65
N GLU A 339 -28.03 -7.76 6.86
CA GLU A 339 -28.29 -8.54 8.09
C GLU A 339 -27.47 -9.83 8.13
N GLU A 340 -26.99 -10.31 7.00
CA GLU A 340 -26.19 -11.52 6.91
C GLU A 340 -24.84 -11.37 7.64
N PRO A 341 -24.48 -12.33 8.51
CA PRO A 341 -23.24 -12.27 9.29
C PRO A 341 -22.01 -12.46 8.41
N PHE A 342 -20.90 -11.91 8.84
CA PHE A 342 -19.57 -12.33 8.34
C PHE A 342 -19.28 -13.77 8.78
N ILE A 343 -18.41 -14.44 8.04
CA ILE A 343 -18.00 -15.81 8.30
C ILE A 343 -16.49 -15.83 8.32
N LEU A 344 -15.90 -16.22 9.44
CA LEU A 344 -14.47 -16.42 9.60
C LEU A 344 -14.16 -17.90 9.68
N ASP A 345 -13.54 -18.44 8.64
CA ASP A 345 -12.95 -19.79 8.63
C ASP A 345 -11.51 -19.73 9.10
N THR A 346 -11.11 -20.57 10.05
CA THR A 346 -9.73 -20.65 10.55
C THR A 346 -9.22 -22.07 10.52
N ASP A 347 -7.91 -22.21 10.29
CA ASP A 347 -7.25 -23.50 10.22
C ASP A 347 -5.80 -23.43 10.68
N PHE A 348 -5.32 -24.52 11.28
CA PHE A 348 -3.96 -24.68 11.77
C PHE A 348 -3.32 -25.91 11.17
N SER A 349 -2.08 -25.78 10.75
CA SER A 349 -1.18 -26.90 10.50
C SER A 349 0.12 -26.72 11.31
N SER A 350 0.95 -27.74 11.37
CA SER A 350 2.29 -27.63 11.98
C SER A 350 3.18 -26.58 11.29
N THR A 351 2.84 -26.13 10.10
CA THR A 351 3.63 -25.19 9.29
C THR A 351 3.03 -23.81 9.18
N SER A 352 1.70 -23.67 9.28
CA SER A 352 1.02 -22.40 9.02
C SER A 352 -0.28 -22.22 9.79
N LEU A 353 -0.63 -20.96 10.03
CA LEU A 353 -1.94 -20.50 10.46
C LEU A 353 -2.64 -19.85 9.27
N ALA A 354 -3.92 -20.13 9.09
CA ALA A 354 -4.72 -19.59 8.01
C ALA A 354 -6.08 -19.09 8.48
N ALA A 355 -6.59 -18.05 7.83
CA ALA A 355 -7.92 -17.53 8.03
C ALA A 355 -8.50 -17.00 6.72
N VAL A 356 -9.79 -17.24 6.49
CA VAL A 356 -10.54 -16.74 5.34
C VAL A 356 -11.77 -16.03 5.85
N LEU A 357 -11.99 -14.81 5.38
CA LEU A 357 -13.19 -14.03 5.67
C LEU A 357 -14.11 -14.04 4.45
N SER A 358 -15.36 -14.38 4.68
CA SER A 358 -16.42 -14.35 3.69
C SER A 358 -17.70 -13.76 4.28
N GLN A 359 -18.70 -13.51 3.44
CA GLN A 359 -20.03 -13.06 3.84
C GLN A 359 -21.04 -13.59 2.82
N ARG A 360 -22.24 -13.95 3.28
CA ARG A 360 -23.35 -14.20 2.36
C ARG A 360 -23.87 -12.90 1.78
N GLN A 361 -23.88 -12.82 0.47
CA GLN A 361 -24.38 -11.66 -0.28
C GLN A 361 -25.19 -12.20 -1.46
N ASN A 362 -26.45 -11.80 -1.60
CA ASN A 362 -27.36 -12.27 -2.65
C ASN A 362 -27.50 -13.81 -2.69
N GLY A 363 -27.51 -14.45 -1.52
CA GLY A 363 -27.65 -15.91 -1.39
C GLY A 363 -26.37 -16.72 -1.60
N GLU A 364 -25.26 -16.12 -2.02
CA GLU A 364 -23.98 -16.76 -2.23
C GLU A 364 -22.94 -16.34 -1.17
N GLU A 365 -22.06 -17.25 -0.80
CA GLU A 365 -20.93 -16.94 0.07
C GLU A 365 -19.82 -16.27 -0.75
N LYS A 366 -19.62 -14.96 -0.56
CA LYS A 366 -18.64 -14.15 -1.28
C LYS A 366 -17.34 -14.02 -0.47
N PHE A 367 -16.21 -14.18 -1.16
CA PHE A 367 -14.87 -14.06 -0.60
C PHE A 367 -14.50 -12.59 -0.36
N ILE A 368 -14.14 -12.22 0.88
CA ILE A 368 -13.70 -10.87 1.24
C ILE A 368 -12.18 -10.78 1.33
N GLY A 369 -11.55 -11.78 1.93
CA GLY A 369 -10.10 -11.76 2.02
C GLY A 369 -9.53 -12.95 2.77
N ALA A 370 -8.23 -13.16 2.63
CA ALA A 370 -7.49 -14.21 3.32
C ALA A 370 -6.32 -13.64 4.14
N GLY A 371 -5.94 -14.37 5.16
CA GLY A 371 -4.74 -14.13 5.93
C GLY A 371 -4.06 -15.46 6.23
N ALA A 372 -2.75 -15.52 6.00
CA ALA A 372 -1.96 -16.68 6.36
C ALA A 372 -0.56 -16.25 6.80
N ARG A 373 0.02 -17.00 7.75
CA ARG A 373 1.43 -16.84 8.12
C ARG A 373 2.05 -18.18 8.53
N LYS A 374 3.37 -18.27 8.37
CA LYS A 374 4.16 -19.41 8.85
C LYS A 374 4.11 -19.46 10.39
N CYS A 375 4.03 -20.67 10.94
CA CYS A 375 4.20 -20.91 12.36
C CYS A 375 5.65 -20.59 12.79
N ASN A 376 5.82 -19.93 13.93
CA ASN A 376 7.12 -19.83 14.57
C ASN A 376 7.53 -21.17 15.19
N LYS A 377 8.78 -21.30 15.67
CA LYS A 377 9.30 -22.56 16.23
C LYS A 377 8.47 -23.10 17.39
N ALA A 378 7.91 -22.24 18.25
CA ALA A 378 7.06 -22.67 19.35
C ALA A 378 5.67 -23.14 18.84
N GLU A 379 5.09 -22.40 17.89
CA GLU A 379 3.78 -22.74 17.30
C GLU A 379 3.79 -24.06 16.52
N GLN A 380 4.92 -24.42 15.88
CA GLN A 380 5.09 -25.71 15.19
C GLN A 380 4.91 -26.91 16.12
N ASN A 381 5.20 -26.71 17.41
CA ASN A 381 5.08 -27.74 18.45
C ASN A 381 3.77 -27.61 19.27
N TYR A 382 2.83 -26.77 18.86
CA TYR A 382 1.58 -26.65 19.59
C TYR A 382 0.71 -27.90 19.39
N PRO A 383 0.08 -28.39 20.45
CA PRO A 383 -1.01 -29.35 20.30
C PRO A 383 -2.12 -28.75 19.42
N SER A 384 -2.83 -29.60 18.66
CA SER A 384 -3.83 -29.16 17.69
C SER A 384 -4.80 -28.10 18.25
N HIS A 385 -5.33 -28.29 19.47
CA HIS A 385 -6.25 -27.34 20.09
C HIS A 385 -5.62 -25.95 20.35
N LYS A 386 -4.34 -25.89 20.71
CA LYS A 386 -3.60 -24.62 20.93
C LYS A 386 -3.30 -23.94 19.60
N GLY A 387 -2.93 -24.74 18.57
CA GLY A 387 -2.67 -24.23 17.24
C GLY A 387 -3.94 -23.67 16.56
N GLU A 388 -5.06 -24.36 16.69
CA GLU A 388 -6.34 -23.86 16.20
C GLU A 388 -6.75 -22.54 16.85
N LEU A 389 -6.56 -22.43 18.18
CA LEU A 389 -6.82 -21.20 18.89
C LEU A 389 -5.89 -20.06 18.42
N ALA A 390 -4.62 -20.37 18.14
CA ALA A 390 -3.69 -19.39 17.56
C ALA A 390 -4.15 -18.93 16.17
N ALA A 391 -4.72 -19.83 15.35
CA ALA A 391 -5.31 -19.48 14.06
C ALA A 391 -6.53 -18.55 14.23
N VAL A 392 -7.40 -18.81 15.20
CA VAL A 392 -8.52 -17.92 15.54
C VAL A 392 -8.01 -16.52 15.92
N VAL A 393 -7.05 -16.43 16.83
CA VAL A 393 -6.47 -15.15 17.26
C VAL A 393 -5.83 -14.40 16.07
N MET A 394 -5.10 -15.12 15.22
CA MET A 394 -4.50 -14.53 14.01
C MET A 394 -5.57 -14.01 13.05
N GLY A 395 -6.62 -14.78 12.79
CA GLY A 395 -7.74 -14.36 11.94
C GLY A 395 -8.49 -13.15 12.49
N LEU A 396 -8.76 -13.14 13.80
CA LEU A 396 -9.40 -12.01 14.47
C LEU A 396 -8.54 -10.72 14.39
N ARG A 397 -7.23 -10.84 14.61
CA ARG A 397 -6.31 -9.69 14.47
C ARG A 397 -6.27 -9.17 13.03
N LYS A 398 -6.22 -10.09 12.05
CA LYS A 398 -6.16 -9.72 10.62
C LYS A 398 -7.41 -8.97 10.17
N PHE A 399 -8.58 -9.37 10.63
CA PHE A 399 -9.88 -8.82 10.22
C PHE A 399 -10.57 -8.02 11.33
N GLU A 400 -9.83 -7.58 12.35
CA GLU A 400 -10.34 -6.85 13.51
C GLU A 400 -11.20 -5.66 13.11
N HIS A 401 -10.74 -4.87 12.12
CA HIS A 401 -11.42 -3.68 11.63
C HIS A 401 -12.77 -3.95 10.96
N ILE A 402 -13.04 -5.22 10.58
CA ILE A 402 -14.33 -5.65 10.03
C ILE A 402 -15.18 -6.30 11.15
N LEU A 403 -14.58 -7.20 11.91
CA LEU A 403 -15.31 -8.10 12.80
C LEU A 403 -15.68 -7.50 14.17
N ARG A 404 -15.06 -6.38 14.59
CA ARG A 404 -15.38 -5.75 15.88
C ARG A 404 -16.77 -5.14 15.97
N TYR A 405 -17.34 -4.77 14.84
CA TYR A 405 -18.56 -3.94 14.80
C TYR A 405 -19.84 -4.72 14.46
N LYS A 406 -19.71 -6.02 14.18
CA LYS A 406 -20.86 -6.85 13.78
C LYS A 406 -20.67 -8.28 14.27
N PRO A 407 -21.71 -8.94 14.82
CA PRO A 407 -21.66 -10.37 15.12
C PRO A 407 -21.34 -11.19 13.87
N PHE A 408 -20.57 -12.25 14.03
CA PHE A 408 -20.14 -13.10 12.93
C PHE A 408 -20.16 -14.59 13.32
N ILE A 409 -20.00 -15.46 12.31
CA ILE A 409 -19.89 -16.89 12.48
C ILE A 409 -18.40 -17.28 12.41
N LEU A 410 -17.88 -17.91 13.48
CA LEU A 410 -16.56 -18.50 13.49
C LEU A 410 -16.67 -19.98 13.14
N ARG A 411 -16.09 -20.40 12.00
CA ARG A 411 -16.02 -21.80 11.59
C ARG A 411 -14.62 -22.35 11.87
N THR A 412 -14.57 -23.38 12.69
CA THR A 412 -13.31 -24.09 13.02
C THR A 412 -13.59 -25.58 13.18
N ASP A 413 -12.59 -26.46 12.97
CA ASP A 413 -12.77 -27.89 13.15
C ASP A 413 -12.48 -28.35 14.57
N SER A 414 -11.91 -27.50 15.41
CA SER A 414 -11.56 -27.80 16.79
C SER A 414 -12.66 -27.40 17.79
N ARG A 415 -12.85 -28.24 18.81
CA ARG A 415 -13.67 -27.92 19.97
C ARG A 415 -12.99 -26.93 20.95
N CYS A 416 -11.81 -26.42 20.61
CA CYS A 416 -11.01 -25.62 21.52
C CYS A 416 -11.68 -24.32 21.96
N VAL A 417 -12.52 -23.71 21.09
CA VAL A 417 -13.26 -22.49 21.48
C VAL A 417 -14.33 -22.80 22.53
N GLN A 418 -14.99 -23.98 22.43
CA GLN A 418 -15.89 -24.45 23.49
C GLN A 418 -15.12 -24.77 24.78
N PHE A 419 -13.90 -25.27 24.65
CA PHE A 419 -13.01 -25.55 25.77
C PHE A 419 -12.61 -24.28 26.52
N LEU A 420 -12.33 -23.16 25.85
CA LEU A 420 -12.01 -21.89 26.48
C LEU A 420 -13.13 -21.35 27.38
N ASN A 421 -14.37 -21.50 26.96
CA ASN A 421 -15.53 -21.08 27.77
C ASN A 421 -15.72 -21.95 29.01
N SER A 422 -15.08 -23.12 29.07
CA SER A 422 -15.15 -24.05 30.21
C SER A 422 -13.98 -23.94 31.19
N LEU A 423 -12.92 -23.18 30.87
CA LEU A 423 -11.73 -23.02 31.75
C LEU A 423 -12.03 -22.06 32.91
N LYS A 424 -11.91 -22.56 34.13
CA LYS A 424 -12.13 -21.78 35.37
C LYS A 424 -10.91 -20.93 35.75
N GLU A 425 -9.70 -21.38 35.43
CA GLU A 425 -8.46 -20.64 35.69
C GLU A 425 -7.58 -20.68 34.43
N VAL A 426 -7.33 -19.53 33.84
CA VAL A 426 -6.52 -19.38 32.64
C VAL A 426 -5.29 -18.55 32.95
N SER A 427 -4.10 -19.06 32.65
CA SER A 427 -2.82 -18.37 32.89
C SER A 427 -2.01 -18.25 31.59
N GLY A 428 -1.04 -17.35 31.58
CA GLY A 428 -0.08 -17.19 30.50
C GLY A 428 -0.71 -16.74 29.16
N ILE A 429 -0.33 -17.39 28.08
CA ILE A 429 -0.76 -17.02 26.72
C ILE A 429 -2.26 -17.18 26.52
N TYR A 430 -2.88 -18.20 27.14
CA TYR A 430 -4.32 -18.44 27.00
C TYR A 430 -5.15 -17.29 27.62
N ALA A 431 -4.73 -16.73 28.76
CA ALA A 431 -5.41 -15.59 29.36
C ALA A 431 -5.39 -14.37 28.44
N ARG A 432 -4.26 -14.08 27.79
CA ARG A 432 -4.14 -12.98 26.83
C ARG A 432 -5.02 -13.21 25.60
N TRP A 433 -5.05 -14.41 25.06
CA TRP A 433 -5.88 -14.76 23.90
C TRP A 433 -7.37 -14.68 24.25
N LEU A 434 -7.76 -15.20 25.40
CA LEU A 434 -9.14 -15.16 25.87
C LEU A 434 -9.63 -13.70 26.03
N ASN A 435 -8.83 -12.85 26.68
CA ASN A 435 -9.13 -11.42 26.82
C ASN A 435 -9.33 -10.73 25.45
N PHE A 436 -8.49 -11.07 24.47
CA PHE A 436 -8.64 -10.52 23.12
C PHE A 436 -9.90 -11.04 22.41
N ILE A 437 -10.16 -12.34 22.50
CA ILE A 437 -11.32 -12.99 21.85
C ILE A 437 -12.65 -12.48 22.45
N GLN A 438 -12.70 -12.21 23.75
CA GLN A 438 -13.89 -11.67 24.43
C GLN A 438 -14.32 -10.28 23.92
N GLY A 439 -13.43 -9.56 23.24
CA GLY A 439 -13.75 -8.30 22.57
C GLY A 439 -14.59 -8.44 21.28
N PHE A 440 -14.98 -9.67 20.91
CA PHE A 440 -15.75 -9.95 19.68
C PHE A 440 -17.04 -10.70 20.02
N GLN A 441 -18.05 -10.51 19.16
CA GLN A 441 -19.32 -11.21 19.26
C GLN A 441 -19.43 -12.21 18.10
N PHE A 442 -19.46 -13.51 18.40
CA PHE A 442 -19.53 -14.54 17.38
C PHE A 442 -20.24 -15.80 17.88
N GLU A 443 -20.81 -16.54 16.91
CA GLU A 443 -21.30 -17.89 17.09
C GLU A 443 -20.27 -18.88 16.55
N VAL A 444 -20.00 -19.96 17.28
CA VAL A 444 -19.07 -21.00 16.85
C VAL A 444 -19.81 -22.11 16.14
N VAL A 445 -19.44 -22.35 14.89
CA VAL A 445 -19.96 -23.49 14.10
C VAL A 445 -18.83 -24.46 13.83
N HIS A 446 -19.00 -25.69 14.30
CA HIS A 446 -18.07 -26.77 14.00
C HIS A 446 -18.20 -27.20 12.55
N ARG A 447 -17.08 -27.17 11.81
CA ARG A 447 -16.99 -27.66 10.43
C ARG A 447 -15.89 -28.69 10.31
N PRO A 448 -16.21 -29.99 10.10
CA PRO A 448 -15.21 -31.04 9.93
C PRO A 448 -14.22 -30.73 8.81
N GLY A 449 -12.94 -31.00 9.01
CA GLY A 449 -11.84 -30.66 8.10
C GLY A 449 -12.06 -31.13 6.66
N ALA A 450 -12.67 -32.30 6.44
CA ALA A 450 -13.01 -32.84 5.11
C ALA A 450 -14.02 -31.99 4.30
N LYS A 451 -14.74 -31.03 4.95
CA LYS A 451 -15.71 -30.12 4.29
C LYS A 451 -15.21 -28.68 4.16
N LYS A 452 -13.99 -28.41 4.59
CA LYS A 452 -13.33 -27.10 4.49
C LYS A 452 -12.64 -26.92 3.12
N GLN A 453 -13.39 -26.70 2.05
CA GLN A 453 -12.78 -26.49 0.72
C GLN A 453 -11.89 -25.24 0.65
N ASN A 454 -12.20 -24.18 1.42
CA ASN A 454 -11.49 -22.91 1.34
C ASN A 454 -10.32 -22.78 2.34
N ALA A 455 -10.47 -23.18 3.61
CA ALA A 455 -9.42 -23.07 4.62
C ALA A 455 -8.53 -24.33 4.69
N TYR A 456 -9.07 -25.50 4.33
CA TYR A 456 -8.36 -26.79 4.37
C TYR A 456 -7.26 -26.90 3.30
N ALA A 457 -7.48 -26.31 2.12
CA ALA A 457 -6.44 -26.20 1.09
C ALA A 457 -5.22 -25.37 1.56
N LEU A 458 -5.36 -24.64 2.69
CA LEU A 458 -4.37 -23.72 3.21
C LEU A 458 -3.38 -24.32 4.21
N SER A 459 -3.70 -25.47 4.80
CA SER A 459 -2.97 -25.96 5.99
C SER A 459 -2.16 -27.24 5.81
N ARG A 460 -2.35 -28.03 4.74
CA ARG A 460 -1.69 -29.35 4.60
C ARG A 460 -0.62 -29.43 3.52
N THR A 461 0.62 -29.65 3.93
CA THR A 461 1.63 -30.48 3.28
C THR A 461 2.27 -31.36 4.33
N GLU A 462 2.31 -32.65 4.05
CA GLU A 462 2.91 -33.68 4.90
C GLU A 462 4.44 -33.50 4.97
N HIS A 463 4.98 -33.48 6.20
CA HIS A 463 6.34 -33.96 6.46
C HIS A 463 6.40 -34.50 7.89
N ASP A 464 6.72 -35.81 7.99
CA ASP A 464 7.14 -36.50 9.19
C ASP A 464 8.53 -36.02 9.67
N GLY A 465 8.73 -35.98 10.99
CA GLY A 465 10.07 -35.93 11.57
C GLY A 465 10.20 -35.12 12.87
N ASP A 466 10.20 -35.84 13.94
CA ASP A 466 10.76 -35.70 15.28
C ASP A 466 10.96 -34.35 15.99
N SER A 467 10.59 -34.38 17.25
CA SER A 467 10.48 -33.34 18.27
C SER A 467 11.77 -33.11 19.09
N GLU A 468 12.06 -31.86 19.43
CA GLU A 468 12.78 -31.50 20.64
C GLU A 468 12.26 -30.19 21.26
N HIS A 469 12.18 -30.18 22.60
CA HIS A 469 11.64 -29.11 23.42
C HIS A 469 12.54 -27.88 23.49
N VAL A 470 12.01 -26.67 23.24
CA VAL A 470 12.68 -25.38 23.52
C VAL A 470 11.72 -24.40 24.19
N ARG A 471 12.29 -23.65 25.16
CA ARG A 471 11.66 -22.76 26.14
C ARG A 471 10.93 -21.56 25.52
N GLU A 472 9.85 -21.18 26.23
CA GLU A 472 9.01 -19.99 25.97
C GLU A 472 9.76 -18.71 26.39
N GLU A 473 10.29 -17.95 25.45
CA GLU A 473 10.54 -16.50 25.59
C GLU A 473 10.70 -15.90 24.18
N GLU A 474 10.11 -14.70 23.99
CA GLU A 474 10.09 -13.88 22.76
C GLU A 474 8.89 -14.05 21.83
N LEU A 475 7.79 -13.40 22.19
CA LEU A 475 6.65 -13.11 21.31
C LEU A 475 6.25 -11.63 21.43
N ASP A 476 7.18 -10.73 21.15
CA ASP A 476 6.91 -9.32 20.85
C ASP A 476 7.98 -8.79 19.89
N GLN A 477 7.94 -9.27 18.65
CA GLN A 477 8.49 -8.54 17.52
C GLN A 477 7.34 -8.33 16.54
N GLU A 478 6.77 -7.13 16.59
CA GLU A 478 6.02 -6.57 15.48
C GLU A 478 6.91 -6.70 14.24
N GLU A 479 6.57 -7.61 13.33
CA GLU A 479 7.10 -7.54 11.97
C GLU A 479 6.60 -6.21 11.40
N ASP A 480 7.52 -5.26 11.27
CA ASP A 480 7.32 -4.04 10.51
C ASP A 480 6.73 -4.41 9.15
N VAL A 481 5.43 -4.20 9.03
CA VAL A 481 4.76 -4.19 7.74
C VAL A 481 5.26 -2.93 7.06
N TYR A 482 6.35 -3.07 6.30
CA TYR A 482 6.74 -2.03 5.37
C TYR A 482 5.58 -1.85 4.40
N ALA A 483 4.82 -0.78 4.59
CA ALA A 483 3.96 -0.25 3.56
C ALA A 483 4.88 0.14 2.40
N VAL A 484 4.96 -0.74 1.42
CA VAL A 484 5.65 -0.45 0.16
C VAL A 484 4.76 0.58 -0.51
N THR A 485 5.19 1.83 -0.51
CA THR A 485 4.48 2.91 -1.21
C THR A 485 4.51 2.63 -2.71
N ASP A 486 3.47 3.02 -3.43
CA ASP A 486 3.40 2.86 -4.90
C ASP A 486 4.63 3.46 -5.59
N SER A 487 5.22 4.52 -5.03
CA SER A 487 6.48 5.08 -5.51
C SER A 487 7.66 4.11 -5.36
N GLU A 488 7.68 3.23 -4.38
CA GLU A 488 8.72 2.20 -4.23
C GLU A 488 8.45 1.00 -5.14
N VAL A 489 7.18 0.65 -5.39
CA VAL A 489 6.78 -0.35 -6.41
C VAL A 489 7.08 0.19 -7.81
N GLU A 490 6.74 1.43 -8.13
CA GLU A 490 7.10 2.09 -9.38
C GLU A 490 8.63 2.29 -9.52
N HIS A 491 9.32 2.73 -8.49
CA HIS A 491 10.78 2.85 -8.48
C HIS A 491 11.47 1.50 -8.67
N TRP A 492 10.89 0.45 -8.11
CA TRP A 492 11.38 -0.90 -8.27
C TRP A 492 11.12 -1.44 -9.68
N LEU A 493 9.92 -1.21 -10.24
CA LEU A 493 9.56 -1.60 -11.60
C LEU A 493 10.45 -0.89 -12.64
N VAL A 494 10.75 0.40 -12.44
CA VAL A 494 11.61 1.19 -13.32
C VAL A 494 13.08 0.72 -13.29
N ARG A 495 13.62 0.32 -12.11
CA ARG A 495 15.02 -0.12 -12.00
C ARG A 495 15.32 -1.49 -12.60
N ASN A 496 14.34 -2.35 -12.75
CA ASN A 496 14.58 -3.74 -13.16
C ASN A 496 14.09 -4.06 -14.57
N ALA A 497 13.23 -3.25 -15.17
CA ALA A 497 12.90 -3.37 -16.60
C ALA A 497 14.08 -2.99 -17.54
N CYS A 498 15.09 -2.27 -17.05
CA CYS A 498 16.25 -1.85 -17.84
C CYS A 498 17.47 -2.81 -17.77
N LYS A 499 17.36 -4.00 -17.16
CA LYS A 499 18.45 -4.97 -17.05
C LYS A 499 18.25 -6.28 -17.79
N SER A 500 17.20 -6.39 -18.58
CA SER A 500 16.99 -7.51 -19.52
C SER A 500 17.07 -7.01 -20.95
N LYS A 501 18.25 -6.60 -21.38
CA LYS A 501 18.75 -6.62 -22.74
C LYS A 501 20.24 -6.86 -22.69
#